data_adc0629a2001b8a614c82c32e40ee3bc
#
_entry.id   adc0629a2001b8a614c82c32e40ee3bc
#
_cell.length_a   1.000
_cell.length_b   1.000
_cell.length_c   1.000
_cell.angle_alpha   90.00
_cell.angle_beta   90.00
_cell.angle_gamma   90.00
#
_symmetry.space_group_name_H-M   'P 1'
#
loop_
_entity.id
_entity.type
_entity.pdbx_description
1 polymer ?
#
loop_
_entity_poly.entity_id
_entity_poly.type
_entity_poly.pdbx_seq_one_letter_code
_entity_poly.pdbx_strand_id
1 'polypeptide(L)'
;KIENEYSQIKTVILGIANDIGEPPSIFDAYDPRSLYHIKNNSFPNETDLVKNVDSFYNKLLKHNVDVIRPENISDCNQIFTRDLGFVISNIFFMSNIVPARHDEIQGIDNIIKKFDVGVIKLPEFMHIEGGDVVLHNDKLFVGTYTDTNYSSLITARTNIESVEYLKKMISNIEIIPIEI
;
A
#
# COMPACT_ATOMS: atom_id res chain seq x y z
N LYS A 1 0.03 -10.77 15.69
CA LYS A 1 0.73 -11.65 14.76
C LYS A 1 -0.16 -11.87 13.53
N ILE A 2 0.35 -11.62 12.33
CA ILE A 2 -0.35 -11.81 11.06
C ILE A 2 0.33 -12.95 10.30
N GLU A 3 -0.45 -13.96 9.93
CA GLU A 3 0.03 -15.16 9.23
C GLU A 3 -0.70 -15.38 7.90
N ASN A 4 -1.79 -14.65 7.67
CA ASN A 4 -2.57 -14.71 6.43
C ASN A 4 -3.50 -13.49 6.32
N GLU A 5 -4.15 -13.33 5.17
CA GLU A 5 -5.04 -12.22 4.88
C GLU A 5 -6.54 -12.57 4.87
N TYR A 6 -6.90 -13.78 5.29
CA TYR A 6 -8.29 -14.26 5.33
C TYR A 6 -8.82 -14.54 6.74
N SER A 7 -7.97 -14.44 7.76
CA SER A 7 -8.40 -14.51 9.16
C SER A 7 -9.24 -13.30 9.55
N GLN A 8 -10.01 -13.43 10.61
CA GLN A 8 -10.82 -12.32 11.12
C GLN A 8 -9.97 -11.10 11.44
N ILE A 9 -10.26 -9.99 10.78
CA ILE A 9 -9.60 -8.71 11.02
C ILE A 9 -9.98 -8.20 12.41
N LYS A 10 -9.00 -7.77 13.20
CA LYS A 10 -9.21 -7.16 14.52
C LYS A 10 -8.93 -5.66 14.49
N THR A 11 -7.82 -5.27 13.90
CA THR A 11 -7.39 -3.87 13.79
C THR A 11 -6.93 -3.61 12.37
N VAL A 12 -7.26 -2.46 11.82
CA VAL A 12 -6.86 -2.04 10.47
C VAL A 12 -6.46 -0.57 10.45
N ILE A 13 -5.48 -0.23 9.65
CA ILE A 13 -5.21 1.15 9.26
C ILE A 13 -5.99 1.40 7.97
N LEU A 14 -7.01 2.24 8.05
CA LEU A 14 -7.85 2.61 6.92
C LEU A 14 -7.49 4.00 6.46
N GLY A 15 -7.18 4.16 5.20
CA GLY A 15 -6.85 5.43 4.57
C GLY A 15 -7.94 6.50 4.72
N ILE A 16 -7.58 7.72 4.42
CA ILE A 16 -8.48 8.88 4.40
C ILE A 16 -8.53 9.47 2.99
N ALA A 17 -9.62 10.14 2.68
CA ALA A 17 -9.83 10.77 1.38
C ALA A 17 -10.02 12.29 1.50
N ASN A 18 -9.66 12.87 2.63
CA ASN A 18 -9.69 14.31 2.87
C ASN A 18 -8.40 14.95 2.35
N ASP A 19 -8.50 16.13 1.80
CA ASP A 19 -7.37 16.92 1.30
C ASP A 19 -6.49 16.17 0.29
N ILE A 20 -7.11 15.41 -0.60
CA ILE A 20 -6.39 14.59 -1.59
C ILE A 20 -5.67 15.40 -2.67
N GLY A 21 -5.87 16.71 -2.69
CA GLY A 21 -5.34 17.60 -3.72
C GLY A 21 -6.09 17.54 -5.06
N GLU A 22 -5.58 18.27 -6.02
CA GLU A 22 -6.13 18.25 -7.39
C GLU A 22 -5.80 16.95 -8.11
N PRO A 23 -6.65 16.49 -9.03
CA PRO A 23 -6.31 15.35 -9.89
C PRO A 23 -4.98 15.57 -10.62
N PRO A 24 -4.13 14.54 -10.73
CA PRO A 24 -2.85 14.67 -11.43
C PRO A 24 -3.07 15.06 -12.90
N SER A 25 -2.11 15.75 -13.48
CA SER A 25 -2.14 16.01 -14.93
C SER A 25 -1.92 14.72 -15.73
N ILE A 26 -2.22 14.75 -17.03
CA ILE A 26 -1.95 13.63 -17.94
C ILE A 26 -0.47 13.23 -17.93
N PHE A 27 0.41 14.19 -17.71
CA PHE A 27 1.87 13.95 -17.71
C PHE A 27 2.38 13.35 -16.40
N ASP A 28 1.63 13.52 -15.31
CA ASP A 28 1.99 13.05 -13.98
C ASP A 28 1.32 11.71 -13.64
N ALA A 29 0.43 11.24 -14.49
CA ALA A 29 -0.23 9.94 -14.32
C ALA A 29 0.77 8.80 -14.51
N TYR A 30 1.06 8.06 -13.45
CA TYR A 30 2.04 6.96 -13.44
C TYR A 30 1.41 5.58 -13.62
N ASP A 31 0.10 5.45 -13.57
CA ASP A 31 -0.60 4.19 -13.79
C ASP A 31 -1.67 4.28 -14.90
N PRO A 32 -1.93 3.16 -15.62
CA PRO A 32 -2.85 3.15 -16.76
C PRO A 32 -4.27 3.54 -16.39
N ARG A 33 -4.72 3.22 -15.18
CA ARG A 33 -6.10 3.45 -14.76
C ARG A 33 -6.33 4.92 -14.43
N SER A 34 -5.42 5.55 -13.70
CA SER A 34 -5.43 7.01 -13.46
C SER A 34 -5.42 7.77 -14.77
N LEU A 35 -4.53 7.39 -15.70
CA LEU A 35 -4.45 7.99 -17.02
C LEU A 35 -5.77 7.86 -17.79
N TYR A 36 -6.44 6.71 -17.74
CA TYR A 36 -7.74 6.50 -18.35
C TYR A 36 -8.78 7.45 -17.78
N HIS A 37 -8.88 7.54 -16.45
CA HIS A 37 -9.88 8.39 -15.79
C HIS A 37 -9.62 9.89 -16.02
N ILE A 38 -8.36 10.32 -16.04
CA ILE A 38 -8.00 11.70 -16.36
C ILE A 38 -8.43 12.05 -17.80
N LYS A 39 -8.07 11.20 -18.78
CA LYS A 39 -8.44 11.40 -20.19
C LYS A 39 -9.94 11.44 -20.44
N ASN A 40 -10.72 10.73 -19.64
CA ASN A 40 -12.18 10.67 -19.78
C ASN A 40 -12.93 11.63 -18.84
N ASN A 41 -12.25 12.53 -18.14
CA ASN A 41 -12.82 13.43 -17.13
C ASN A 41 -13.70 12.67 -16.11
N SER A 42 -13.29 11.47 -15.74
CA SER A 42 -13.98 10.59 -14.79
C SER A 42 -13.14 10.27 -13.56
N PHE A 43 -12.11 11.09 -13.30
CA PHE A 43 -11.34 10.98 -12.08
C PHE A 43 -12.24 11.27 -10.86
N PRO A 44 -12.18 10.45 -9.81
CA PRO A 44 -13.09 10.59 -8.68
C PRO A 44 -12.90 11.95 -7.97
N ASN A 45 -13.99 12.57 -7.57
CA ASN A 45 -13.91 13.77 -6.74
C ASN A 45 -13.79 13.42 -5.24
N GLU A 46 -13.19 14.32 -4.48
CA GLU A 46 -12.95 14.13 -3.05
C GLU A 46 -14.24 13.83 -2.27
N THR A 47 -15.31 14.56 -2.53
CA THR A 47 -16.58 14.39 -1.81
C THR A 47 -17.12 12.95 -1.90
N ASP A 48 -17.06 12.34 -3.08
CA ASP A 48 -17.53 10.97 -3.26
C ASP A 48 -16.54 9.95 -2.67
N LEU A 49 -15.25 10.22 -2.75
CA LEU A 49 -14.23 9.38 -2.12
C LEU A 49 -14.37 9.39 -0.59
N VAL A 50 -14.56 10.54 0.04
CA VAL A 50 -14.81 10.67 1.48
C VAL A 50 -16.03 9.84 1.88
N LYS A 51 -17.18 9.99 1.18
CA LYS A 51 -18.38 9.20 1.45
C LYS A 51 -18.12 7.69 1.36
N ASN A 52 -17.38 7.24 0.35
CA ASN A 52 -17.08 5.83 0.15
C ASN A 52 -16.18 5.29 1.28
N VAL A 53 -15.12 6.01 1.62
CA VAL A 53 -14.20 5.61 2.70
C VAL A 53 -14.92 5.61 4.04
N ASP A 54 -15.76 6.62 4.33
CA ASP A 54 -16.52 6.68 5.58
C ASP A 54 -17.62 5.60 5.64
N SER A 55 -18.21 5.25 4.52
CA SER A 55 -19.13 4.10 4.45
C SER A 55 -18.41 2.80 4.80
N PHE A 56 -17.19 2.61 4.28
CA PHE A 56 -16.36 1.45 4.60
C PHE A 56 -15.92 1.46 6.08
N TYR A 57 -15.48 2.61 6.60
CA TYR A 57 -15.19 2.80 8.02
C TYR A 57 -16.33 2.35 8.91
N ASN A 58 -17.55 2.85 8.66
CA ASN A 58 -18.73 2.48 9.42
C ASN A 58 -19.07 0.98 9.32
N LYS A 59 -18.77 0.36 8.18
CA LYS A 59 -18.94 -1.08 7.98
C LYS A 59 -17.99 -1.87 8.87
N LEU A 60 -16.71 -1.49 8.91
CA LEU A 60 -15.72 -2.13 9.77
C LEU A 60 -16.09 -2.04 11.25
N LEU A 61 -16.52 -0.85 11.71
CA LEU A 61 -16.98 -0.67 13.10
C LEU A 61 -18.15 -1.58 13.45
N LYS A 62 -19.12 -1.76 12.54
CA LYS A 62 -20.25 -2.69 12.74
C LYS A 62 -19.82 -4.15 12.89
N HIS A 63 -18.64 -4.49 12.39
CA HIS A 63 -18.03 -5.82 12.54
C HIS A 63 -17.03 -5.90 13.69
N ASN A 64 -17.04 -4.93 14.61
CA ASN A 64 -16.14 -4.83 15.76
C ASN A 64 -14.65 -4.85 15.36
N VAL A 65 -14.31 -4.19 14.27
CA VAL A 65 -12.93 -3.97 13.87
C VAL A 65 -12.45 -2.63 14.41
N ASP A 66 -11.32 -2.61 15.10
CA ASP A 66 -10.65 -1.38 15.50
C ASP A 66 -10.06 -0.70 14.26
N VAL A 67 -10.51 0.51 13.98
CA VAL A 67 -10.07 1.26 12.80
C VAL A 67 -9.24 2.46 13.21
N ILE A 68 -8.02 2.50 12.73
CA ILE A 68 -7.09 3.60 12.92
C ILE A 68 -6.98 4.36 11.61
N ARG A 69 -6.97 5.69 11.68
CA ARG A 69 -6.86 6.56 10.51
C ARG A 69 -5.47 7.22 10.50
N PRO A 70 -4.84 7.38 9.32
CA PRO A 70 -3.58 8.13 9.20
C PRO A 70 -3.76 9.59 9.62
N GLU A 71 -2.66 10.23 9.97
CA GLU A 71 -2.64 11.70 10.14
C GLU A 71 -2.86 12.35 8.78
N ASN A 72 -3.76 13.33 8.73
CA ASN A 72 -4.06 14.02 7.47
C ASN A 72 -2.88 14.87 7.02
N ILE A 73 -2.49 14.73 5.78
CA ILE A 73 -1.46 15.52 5.10
C ILE A 73 -2.16 16.28 3.97
N SER A 74 -2.04 17.60 3.97
CA SER A 74 -2.67 18.42 2.95
C SER A 74 -2.11 18.12 1.55
N ASP A 75 -2.97 18.16 0.54
CA ASP A 75 -2.67 17.89 -0.85
C ASP A 75 -2.06 16.48 -1.09
N CYS A 76 -2.44 15.51 -0.25
CA CYS A 76 -1.90 14.16 -0.30
C CYS A 76 -3.01 13.10 -0.36
N ASN A 77 -2.99 12.26 -1.39
CA ASN A 77 -3.94 11.16 -1.52
C ASN A 77 -3.53 9.99 -0.61
N GLN A 78 -4.18 9.87 0.54
CA GLN A 78 -3.87 8.87 1.56
C GLN A 78 -4.89 7.71 1.62
N ILE A 79 -5.61 7.43 0.53
CA ILE A 79 -6.65 6.41 0.51
C ILE A 79 -6.05 5.00 0.62
N PHE A 80 -4.91 4.75 -0.01
CA PHE A 80 -4.36 3.40 -0.19
C PHE A 80 -3.25 3.08 0.83
N THR A 81 -3.59 3.09 2.12
CA THR A 81 -2.63 2.74 3.19
C THR A 81 -2.06 1.33 3.08
N ARG A 82 -2.73 0.43 2.33
CA ARG A 82 -2.23 -0.91 2.04
C ARG A 82 -0.87 -0.89 1.36
N ASP A 83 -0.62 0.09 0.50
CA ASP A 83 0.61 0.16 -0.28
C ASP A 83 1.82 0.61 0.55
N LEU A 84 1.56 1.28 1.69
CA LEU A 84 2.60 1.86 2.54
C LEU A 84 3.41 0.84 3.34
N GLY A 85 2.94 -0.41 3.40
CA GLY A 85 3.64 -1.49 4.07
C GLY A 85 2.80 -2.74 4.23
N PHE A 86 3.45 -3.79 4.69
CA PHE A 86 2.81 -5.07 4.96
C PHE A 86 3.36 -5.69 6.24
N VAL A 87 2.60 -6.60 6.81
CA VAL A 87 2.96 -7.27 8.07
C VAL A 87 3.16 -8.76 7.84
N ILE A 88 4.29 -9.27 8.30
CA ILE A 88 4.54 -10.71 8.39
C ILE A 88 4.81 -11.03 9.86
N SER A 89 4.03 -11.91 10.44
CA SER A 89 4.06 -12.23 11.85
C SER A 89 3.84 -10.99 12.73
N ASN A 90 4.88 -10.48 13.39
CA ASN A 90 4.87 -9.25 14.20
C ASN A 90 5.88 -8.21 13.69
N ILE A 91 6.22 -8.28 12.42
CA ILE A 91 7.14 -7.34 11.77
C ILE A 91 6.38 -6.56 10.71
N PHE A 92 6.43 -5.25 10.81
CA PHE A 92 5.97 -4.34 9.78
C PHE A 92 7.12 -4.00 8.83
N PHE A 93 6.94 -4.33 7.57
CA PHE A 93 7.85 -3.97 6.49
C PHE A 93 7.33 -2.67 5.87
N MET A 94 8.09 -1.59 6.07
CA MET A 94 7.76 -0.29 5.49
C MET A 94 8.15 -0.28 4.02
N SER A 95 7.19 -0.01 3.16
CA SER A 95 7.37 0.02 1.71
C SER A 95 8.29 1.15 1.27
N ASN A 96 9.04 0.92 0.19
CA ASN A 96 9.59 1.96 -0.65
C ASN A 96 8.67 2.13 -1.85
N ILE A 97 7.65 2.96 -1.68
CA ILE A 97 6.65 3.26 -2.71
C ILE A 97 7.22 4.20 -3.77
N VAL A 98 6.49 4.34 -4.86
CA VAL A 98 6.88 5.28 -5.93
C VAL A 98 7.05 6.70 -5.38
N PRO A 99 8.04 7.47 -5.88
CA PRO A 99 8.37 8.79 -5.33
C PRO A 99 7.18 9.76 -5.24
N ALA A 100 6.26 9.70 -6.20
CA ALA A 100 5.06 10.53 -6.23
C ALA A 100 4.11 10.32 -5.03
N ARG A 101 4.27 9.23 -4.29
CA ARG A 101 3.44 8.87 -3.13
C ARG A 101 4.20 8.87 -1.81
N HIS A 102 5.48 9.27 -1.82
CA HIS A 102 6.36 9.13 -0.65
C HIS A 102 5.84 9.85 0.60
N ASP A 103 5.17 10.99 0.43
CA ASP A 103 4.63 11.77 1.54
C ASP A 103 3.54 11.02 2.33
N GLU A 104 2.83 10.08 1.71
CA GLU A 104 1.82 9.27 2.38
C GLU A 104 2.36 8.51 3.60
N ILE A 105 3.65 8.11 3.58
CA ILE A 105 4.32 7.38 4.66
C ILE A 105 4.29 8.17 5.97
N GLN A 106 4.41 9.50 5.91
CA GLN A 106 4.41 10.36 7.09
C GLN A 106 3.11 10.21 7.88
N GLY A 107 1.98 10.00 7.18
CA GLY A 107 0.66 9.85 7.80
C GLY A 107 0.52 8.61 8.69
N ILE A 108 1.34 7.58 8.48
CA ILE A 108 1.29 6.35 9.27
C ILE A 108 2.47 6.19 10.25
N ASP A 109 3.51 6.99 10.15
CA ASP A 109 4.75 6.81 10.92
C ASP A 109 4.50 6.82 12.45
N ASN A 110 3.70 7.76 12.94
CA ASN A 110 3.33 7.83 14.36
C ASN A 110 2.36 6.71 14.78
N ILE A 111 1.59 6.17 13.84
CA ILE A 111 0.69 5.06 14.11
C ILE A 111 1.50 3.79 14.35
N ILE A 112 2.43 3.48 13.44
CA ILE A 112 3.24 2.27 13.52
C ILE A 112 4.07 2.24 14.80
N LYS A 113 4.58 3.39 15.26
CA LYS A 113 5.32 3.51 16.54
C LYS A 113 4.50 3.18 17.77
N LYS A 114 3.17 3.21 17.70
CA LYS A 114 2.28 2.88 18.83
C LYS A 114 2.04 1.38 18.98
N PHE A 115 2.37 0.60 17.96
CA PHE A 115 2.24 -0.85 18.00
C PHE A 115 3.53 -1.49 18.52
N ASP A 116 3.38 -2.56 19.30
CA ASP A 116 4.49 -3.41 19.71
C ASP A 116 4.85 -4.39 18.57
N VAL A 117 5.38 -3.84 17.49
CA VAL A 117 5.82 -4.57 16.28
C VAL A 117 7.24 -4.18 15.91
N GLY A 118 8.02 -5.13 15.43
CA GLY A 118 9.27 -4.82 14.77
C GLY A 118 9.02 -4.01 13.50
N VAL A 119 9.85 -3.02 13.23
CA VAL A 119 9.76 -2.22 11.99
C VAL A 119 11.03 -2.42 11.18
N ILE A 120 10.88 -2.86 9.94
CA ILE A 120 11.97 -2.97 8.98
C ILE A 120 11.73 -1.92 7.89
N LYS A 121 12.68 -0.99 7.76
CA LYS A 121 12.79 -0.11 6.59
C LYS A 121 13.62 -0.83 5.55
N LEU A 122 13.06 -0.95 4.35
CA LEU A 122 13.74 -1.62 3.25
C LEU A 122 14.80 -0.71 2.62
N PRO A 123 15.90 -1.28 2.08
CA PRO A 123 16.90 -0.51 1.36
C PRO A 123 16.32 0.25 0.16
N GLU A 124 16.92 1.38 -0.22
CA GLU A 124 16.42 2.26 -1.28
C GLU A 124 16.25 1.57 -2.64
N PHE A 125 17.11 0.59 -2.96
CA PHE A 125 17.01 -0.16 -4.22
C PHE A 125 15.82 -1.13 -4.27
N MET A 126 15.19 -1.42 -3.13
CA MET A 126 14.02 -2.26 -3.05
C MET A 126 12.76 -1.42 -3.24
N HIS A 127 12.19 -1.52 -4.42
CA HIS A 127 10.86 -0.99 -4.67
C HIS A 127 9.83 -2.08 -4.40
N ILE A 128 9.01 -1.88 -3.38
CA ILE A 128 7.94 -2.81 -3.01
C ILE A 128 6.77 -2.04 -2.43
N GLU A 129 5.58 -2.38 -2.86
CA GLU A 129 4.33 -1.88 -2.29
C GLU A 129 3.58 -3.01 -1.60
N GLY A 130 2.98 -2.72 -0.44
CA GLY A 130 2.20 -3.72 0.28
C GLY A 130 0.98 -4.22 -0.49
N GLY A 131 0.49 -3.43 -1.46
CA GLY A 131 -0.59 -3.82 -2.37
C GLY A 131 -0.22 -4.97 -3.31
N ASP A 132 1.06 -5.12 -3.63
CA ASP A 132 1.57 -6.22 -4.46
C ASP A 132 1.81 -7.52 -3.66
N VAL A 133 1.66 -7.49 -2.33
CA VAL A 133 2.03 -8.58 -1.43
C VAL A 133 0.80 -9.27 -0.86
N VAL A 134 0.73 -10.59 -0.95
CA VAL A 134 -0.33 -11.42 -0.35
C VAL A 134 0.29 -12.53 0.50
N LEU A 135 0.06 -12.47 1.81
CA LEU A 135 0.52 -13.50 2.75
C LEU A 135 -0.52 -14.60 2.91
N HIS A 136 -0.09 -15.84 2.70
CA HIS A 136 -0.90 -17.03 2.90
C HIS A 136 -0.10 -18.10 3.64
N ASN A 137 -0.21 -18.13 4.97
CA ASN A 137 0.52 -19.05 5.86
C ASN A 137 2.05 -18.96 5.66
N ASP A 138 2.63 -20.01 5.11
CA ASP A 138 4.07 -20.13 4.82
C ASP A 138 4.48 -19.60 3.43
N LYS A 139 3.56 -18.93 2.73
CA LYS A 139 3.78 -18.39 1.37
C LYS A 139 3.51 -16.91 1.30
N LEU A 140 4.40 -16.19 0.63
CA LEU A 140 4.26 -14.78 0.29
C LEU A 140 4.24 -14.65 -1.23
N PHE A 141 3.08 -14.35 -1.78
CA PHE A 141 2.94 -14.04 -3.20
C PHE A 141 3.27 -12.57 -3.40
N VAL A 142 4.10 -12.26 -4.39
CA VAL A 142 4.56 -10.90 -4.66
C VAL A 142 4.36 -10.60 -6.14
N GLY A 143 3.43 -9.70 -6.45
CA GLY A 143 3.27 -9.14 -7.78
C GLY A 143 4.55 -8.38 -8.16
N THR A 144 5.17 -8.71 -9.29
CA THR A 144 6.52 -8.28 -9.58
C THR A 144 6.64 -7.82 -11.03
N TYR A 145 7.26 -6.67 -11.22
CA TYR A 145 7.67 -6.19 -12.52
C TYR A 145 9.06 -6.73 -12.85
N THR A 146 9.19 -7.42 -13.97
CA THR A 146 10.43 -8.10 -14.37
C THR A 146 11.21 -7.41 -15.47
N ASP A 147 10.63 -6.39 -16.14
CA ASP A 147 11.31 -5.62 -17.17
C ASP A 147 12.41 -4.71 -16.57
N THR A 148 13.50 -4.55 -17.30
CA THR A 148 14.64 -3.71 -16.91
C THR A 148 14.37 -2.21 -17.00
N ASN A 149 13.33 -1.83 -17.74
CA ASN A 149 12.93 -0.44 -17.89
C ASN A 149 11.65 -0.16 -17.13
N TYR A 150 11.75 0.60 -16.04
CA TYR A 150 10.59 1.25 -15.46
C TYR A 150 9.94 2.12 -16.52
N SER A 151 8.86 1.61 -17.11
CA SER A 151 8.08 2.41 -18.07
C SER A 151 7.34 3.52 -17.31
N SER A 152 6.90 4.53 -18.04
CA SER A 152 6.07 5.61 -17.46
C SER A 152 4.73 5.13 -16.88
N LEU A 153 4.32 3.90 -17.20
CA LEU A 153 3.10 3.28 -16.71
C LEU A 153 3.42 1.89 -16.14
N ILE A 154 3.52 1.80 -14.83
CA ILE A 154 3.93 0.58 -14.11
C ILE A 154 2.68 -0.11 -13.56
N THR A 155 2.50 -1.40 -13.85
CA THR A 155 1.40 -2.22 -13.33
C THR A 155 1.75 -2.84 -11.98
N ALA A 156 2.94 -3.41 -11.83
CA ALA A 156 3.50 -3.82 -10.55
C ALA A 156 4.62 -2.87 -10.16
N ARG A 157 4.58 -2.35 -8.94
CA ARG A 157 5.57 -1.38 -8.43
C ARG A 157 6.64 -2.05 -7.58
N THR A 158 6.65 -3.37 -7.60
CA THR A 158 7.64 -4.19 -6.91
C THR A 158 8.64 -4.73 -7.92
N ASN A 159 9.92 -4.43 -7.72
CA ASN A 159 11.00 -4.91 -8.57
C ASN A 159 11.48 -6.30 -8.14
N ILE A 160 12.14 -7.03 -9.06
CA ILE A 160 12.60 -8.38 -8.81
C ILE A 160 13.69 -8.44 -7.73
N GLU A 161 14.51 -7.41 -7.61
CA GLU A 161 15.55 -7.30 -6.58
C GLU A 161 14.95 -7.33 -5.18
N SER A 162 13.75 -6.77 -5.00
CA SER A 162 13.00 -6.84 -3.74
C SER A 162 12.63 -8.27 -3.38
N VAL A 163 12.18 -9.06 -4.35
CA VAL A 163 11.85 -10.48 -4.15
C VAL A 163 13.07 -11.25 -3.72
N GLU A 164 14.20 -11.08 -4.42
CA GLU A 164 15.45 -11.78 -4.11
C GLU A 164 16.02 -11.39 -2.75
N TYR A 165 15.85 -10.14 -2.33
CA TYR A 165 16.24 -9.69 -1.01
C TYR A 165 15.34 -10.29 0.09
N LEU A 166 14.01 -10.29 -0.11
CA LEU A 166 13.07 -10.88 0.83
C LEU A 166 13.33 -12.39 1.03
N LYS A 167 13.64 -13.13 -0.04
CA LYS A 167 14.04 -14.56 0.05
C LYS A 167 15.25 -14.79 0.96
N LYS A 168 16.20 -13.86 0.95
CA LYS A 168 17.39 -13.95 1.81
C LYS A 168 17.10 -13.56 3.25
N MET A 169 16.19 -12.60 3.46
CA MET A 169 15.85 -12.07 4.77
C MET A 169 14.88 -12.96 5.54
N ILE A 170 13.91 -13.57 4.84
CA ILE A 170 12.80 -14.32 5.44
C ILE A 170 12.95 -15.79 5.06
N SER A 171 13.59 -16.57 5.93
CA SER A 171 13.92 -17.99 5.63
C SER A 171 12.78 -18.98 5.90
N ASN A 172 11.75 -18.57 6.65
CA ASN A 172 10.65 -19.45 7.08
C ASN A 172 9.36 -19.27 6.26
N ILE A 173 9.41 -18.50 5.18
CA ILE A 173 8.30 -18.24 4.26
C ILE A 173 8.81 -18.43 2.84
N GLU A 174 8.06 -19.18 2.03
CA GLU A 174 8.31 -19.32 0.60
C GLU A 174 7.85 -18.05 -0.12
N ILE A 175 8.76 -17.37 -0.80
CA ILE A 175 8.44 -16.14 -1.55
C ILE A 175 8.29 -16.47 -3.03
N ILE A 176 7.08 -16.24 -3.54
CA ILE A 176 6.66 -16.62 -4.90
C ILE A 176 6.40 -15.33 -5.70
N PRO A 177 7.28 -14.97 -6.64
CA PRO A 177 7.01 -13.86 -7.55
C PRO A 177 5.91 -14.22 -8.53
N ILE A 178 5.03 -13.26 -8.79
CA ILE A 178 4.00 -13.33 -9.83
C ILE A 178 4.26 -12.17 -10.78
N GLU A 179 4.60 -12.48 -12.01
CA GLU A 179 4.83 -11.48 -13.05
C GLU A 179 3.49 -10.85 -13.48
N ILE A 180 3.43 -9.51 -13.46
CA ILE A 180 2.28 -8.69 -13.84
C ILE A 180 2.70 -7.43 -14.60
#